data_7163328a34c20759cc4c5adb08963de2
#
_entry.id   7163328a34c20759cc4c5adb08963de2
#
_cell.length_a   1.000
_cell.length_b   1.000
_cell.length_c   1.000
_cell.angle_alpha   90.00
_cell.angle_beta   90.00
_cell.angle_gamma   90.00
#
_symmetry.space_group_name_H-M   'P 1'
#
loop_
_entity.id
_entity.type
_entity.pdbx_description
1 polymer ?
#
loop_
_entity_poly.entity_id
_entity_poly.type
_entity_poly.pdbx_seq_one_letter_code
_entity_poly.pdbx_strand_id
1 'polypeptide(L)'
;GNSLSDLIVFGKRAGEYAAVFAKENGHGAIDERQVGQIVRTALAPFDRGGGENPYTIQNDLQEMMQSLVGIVRHHDEMIEALNGIDMLRNRSARVFVPGNIDFNPGWHTALDLHNLLTVAEAITRAALERKESRGGQYRDDFPAKDPEYAKFNFTLIKTADGSMKIKRVPIPEMPDELKQVIEEMG
;
A
#
# COMPACT_ATOMS: atom_id res chain seq x y z
N GLY A 1 21.09 -9.63 -3.87
CA GLY A 1 21.38 -10.84 -4.58
C GLY A 1 20.22 -11.74 -4.94
N ASN A 2 19.13 -11.84 -4.16
CA ASN A 2 18.09 -12.85 -4.39
C ASN A 2 16.96 -12.40 -5.32
N SER A 3 16.89 -11.13 -5.71
CA SER A 3 15.77 -10.59 -6.48
C SER A 3 15.54 -11.31 -7.81
N LEU A 4 16.59 -11.63 -8.57
CA LEU A 4 16.47 -12.36 -9.82
C LEU A 4 16.00 -13.81 -9.62
N SER A 5 16.46 -14.48 -8.56
CA SER A 5 16.02 -15.83 -8.23
C SER A 5 14.53 -15.87 -7.88
N ASP A 6 14.06 -14.88 -7.10
CA ASP A 6 12.65 -14.73 -6.76
C ASP A 6 11.80 -14.54 -8.01
N LEU A 7 12.21 -13.67 -8.93
CA LEU A 7 11.50 -13.42 -10.18
C LEU A 7 11.37 -14.68 -11.04
N ILE A 8 12.45 -15.46 -11.16
CA ILE A 8 12.45 -16.71 -11.95
C ILE A 8 11.54 -17.75 -11.31
N VAL A 9 11.71 -18.02 -10.02
CA VAL A 9 10.97 -19.08 -9.32
C VAL A 9 9.50 -18.74 -9.20
N PHE A 10 9.18 -17.56 -8.65
CA PHE A 10 7.79 -17.18 -8.40
C PHE A 10 7.08 -16.74 -9.67
N GLY A 11 7.78 -16.17 -10.65
CA GLY A 11 7.23 -15.86 -11.96
C GLY A 11 6.79 -17.13 -12.70
N LYS A 12 7.63 -18.19 -12.71
CA LYS A 12 7.27 -19.48 -13.26
C LYS A 12 6.04 -20.08 -12.59
N ARG A 13 6.05 -20.15 -11.25
CA ARG A 13 4.90 -20.69 -10.48
C ARG A 13 3.62 -19.90 -10.71
N ALA A 14 3.70 -18.57 -10.71
CA ALA A 14 2.54 -17.72 -10.98
C ALA A 14 1.96 -17.99 -12.38
N GLY A 15 2.80 -18.11 -13.40
CA GLY A 15 2.37 -18.44 -14.77
C GLY A 15 1.72 -19.81 -14.88
N GLU A 16 2.31 -20.84 -14.25
CA GLU A 16 1.74 -22.21 -14.24
C GLU A 16 0.36 -22.25 -13.58
N TYR A 17 0.22 -21.66 -12.40
CA TYR A 17 -1.06 -21.61 -11.68
C TYR A 17 -2.10 -20.74 -12.41
N ALA A 18 -1.70 -19.62 -12.99
CA ALA A 18 -2.60 -18.79 -13.80
C ALA A 18 -3.14 -19.55 -15.01
N ALA A 19 -2.29 -20.34 -15.69
CA ALA A 19 -2.70 -21.17 -16.83
C ALA A 19 -3.68 -22.28 -16.41
N VAL A 20 -3.45 -22.93 -15.27
CA VAL A 20 -4.39 -23.93 -14.72
C VAL A 20 -5.71 -23.27 -14.38
N PHE A 21 -5.69 -22.17 -13.64
CA PHE A 21 -6.90 -21.43 -13.28
C PHE A 21 -7.71 -21.01 -14.51
N ALA A 22 -7.05 -20.48 -15.56
CA ALA A 22 -7.71 -20.06 -16.78
C ALA A 22 -8.36 -21.22 -17.57
N LYS A 23 -7.81 -22.45 -17.47
CA LYS A 23 -8.41 -23.65 -18.08
C LYS A 23 -9.63 -24.15 -17.31
N GLU A 24 -9.61 -24.03 -15.99
CA GLU A 24 -10.66 -24.55 -15.11
C GLU A 24 -11.83 -23.57 -14.93
N ASN A 25 -11.59 -22.28 -15.20
CA ASN A 25 -12.57 -21.22 -14.99
C ASN A 25 -12.89 -20.53 -16.31
N GLY A 26 -14.15 -20.31 -16.58
CA GLY A 26 -14.60 -19.51 -17.71
C GLY A 26 -14.34 -18.02 -17.52
N HIS A 27 -14.64 -17.24 -18.56
CA HIS A 27 -14.60 -15.77 -18.48
C HIS A 27 -15.61 -15.26 -17.46
N GLY A 28 -15.19 -14.32 -16.60
CA GLY A 28 -16.09 -13.64 -15.67
C GLY A 28 -17.10 -12.76 -16.42
N ALA A 29 -18.23 -12.49 -15.78
CA ALA A 29 -19.20 -11.51 -16.29
C ALA A 29 -18.68 -10.08 -16.08
N ILE A 30 -18.87 -9.22 -17.08
CA ILE A 30 -18.56 -7.78 -16.99
C ILE A 30 -19.80 -7.08 -16.43
N ASP A 31 -19.62 -6.32 -15.35
CA ASP A 31 -20.65 -5.39 -14.84
C ASP A 31 -20.47 -4.02 -15.51
N GLU A 32 -21.30 -3.75 -16.52
CA GLU A 32 -21.28 -2.48 -17.26
C GLU A 32 -21.50 -1.24 -16.38
N ARG A 33 -22.20 -1.38 -15.27
CA ARG A 33 -22.39 -0.27 -14.31
C ARG A 33 -21.08 0.05 -13.59
N GLN A 34 -20.33 -0.99 -13.20
CA GLN A 34 -19.01 -0.84 -12.60
C GLN A 34 -18.04 -0.19 -13.59
N VAL A 35 -18.02 -0.65 -14.85
CA VAL A 35 -17.22 -0.04 -15.92
C VAL A 35 -17.55 1.43 -16.07
N GLY A 36 -18.84 1.78 -16.19
CA GLY A 36 -19.28 3.17 -16.32
C GLY A 36 -18.91 4.05 -15.13
N GLN A 37 -18.90 3.49 -13.91
CA GLN A 37 -18.45 4.22 -12.72
C GLN A 37 -16.95 4.47 -12.73
N ILE A 38 -16.13 3.47 -13.08
CA ILE A 38 -14.68 3.60 -13.18
C ILE A 38 -14.31 4.66 -14.22
N VAL A 39 -14.94 4.62 -15.40
CA VAL A 39 -14.70 5.59 -16.47
C VAL A 39 -15.02 7.01 -16.00
N ARG A 40 -16.18 7.23 -15.39
CA ARG A 40 -16.54 8.56 -14.84
C ARG A 40 -15.53 9.04 -13.80
N THR A 41 -15.09 8.17 -12.89
CA THR A 41 -14.11 8.53 -11.87
C THR A 41 -12.76 8.89 -12.50
N ALA A 42 -12.31 8.11 -13.49
CA ALA A 42 -11.05 8.33 -14.17
C ALA A 42 -11.03 9.64 -14.98
N LEU A 43 -12.15 10.01 -15.59
CA LEU A 43 -12.24 11.21 -16.43
C LEU A 43 -12.62 12.47 -15.63
N ALA A 44 -13.15 12.34 -14.42
CA ALA A 44 -13.57 13.47 -13.59
C ALA A 44 -12.55 14.62 -13.44
N PRO A 45 -11.21 14.37 -13.42
CA PRO A 45 -10.24 15.45 -13.36
C PRO A 45 -10.28 16.41 -14.57
N PHE A 46 -10.73 15.96 -15.75
CA PHE A 46 -10.87 16.80 -16.94
C PHE A 46 -12.16 17.62 -16.95
N ASP A 47 -13.22 17.09 -16.34
CA ASP A 47 -14.55 17.73 -16.35
C ASP A 47 -14.63 18.94 -15.41
N ARG A 48 -13.61 19.14 -14.57
CA ARG A 48 -13.56 20.26 -13.63
C ARG A 48 -13.03 21.51 -14.33
N GLY A 49 -13.70 22.64 -14.15
CA GLY A 49 -13.28 23.94 -14.70
C GLY A 49 -12.09 24.59 -13.99
N GLY A 50 -11.45 23.88 -13.04
CA GLY A 50 -10.31 24.30 -12.24
C GLY A 50 -10.20 23.44 -10.98
N GLY A 51 -9.07 23.53 -10.28
CA GLY A 51 -8.84 22.73 -9.07
C GLY A 51 -7.37 22.67 -8.70
N GLU A 52 -7.02 21.71 -7.85
CA GLU A 52 -5.64 21.52 -7.40
C GLU A 52 -4.80 20.75 -8.44
N ASN A 53 -3.53 21.10 -8.52
CA ASN A 53 -2.59 20.38 -9.37
C ASN A 53 -2.22 19.05 -8.72
N PRO A 54 -2.31 17.91 -9.44
CA PRO A 54 -2.00 16.59 -8.87
C PRO A 54 -0.54 16.46 -8.39
N TYR A 55 0.41 17.11 -9.06
CA TYR A 55 1.82 17.10 -8.66
C TYR A 55 2.05 17.83 -7.34
N THR A 56 1.30 18.89 -7.06
CA THR A 56 1.40 19.59 -5.76
C THR A 56 1.01 18.65 -4.62
N ILE A 57 -0.10 17.93 -4.76
CA ILE A 57 -0.56 16.98 -3.74
C ILE A 57 0.43 15.81 -3.58
N GLN A 58 0.98 15.31 -4.68
CA GLN A 58 2.00 14.28 -4.67
C GLN A 58 3.25 14.72 -3.91
N ASN A 59 3.74 15.92 -4.18
CA ASN A 59 4.92 16.47 -3.51
C ASN A 59 4.66 16.69 -2.02
N ASP A 60 3.52 17.27 -1.66
CA ASP A 60 3.12 17.47 -0.25
C ASP A 60 3.06 16.13 0.50
N LEU A 61 2.54 15.08 -0.16
CA LEU A 61 2.52 13.73 0.42
C LEU A 61 3.94 13.17 0.62
N GLN A 62 4.81 13.32 -0.37
CA GLN A 62 6.19 12.82 -0.30
C GLN A 62 6.98 13.53 0.80
N GLU A 63 6.88 14.85 0.90
CA GLU A 63 7.56 15.64 1.94
C GLU A 63 7.04 15.28 3.33
N MET A 64 5.73 15.18 3.49
CA MET A 64 5.11 14.79 4.76
C MET A 64 5.54 13.38 5.18
N MET A 65 5.47 12.40 4.27
CA MET A 65 5.86 11.02 4.58
C MET A 65 7.36 10.90 4.89
N GLN A 66 8.21 11.65 4.20
CA GLN A 66 9.64 11.70 4.49
C GLN A 66 9.93 12.29 5.86
N SER A 67 9.20 13.32 6.25
CA SER A 67 9.43 14.04 7.51
C SER A 67 8.85 13.31 8.73
N LEU A 68 7.62 12.77 8.61
CA LEU A 68 6.85 12.24 9.74
C LEU A 68 6.84 10.71 9.82
N VAL A 69 7.14 9.99 8.71
CA VAL A 69 7.07 8.52 8.62
C VAL A 69 8.33 7.94 7.96
N GLY A 70 9.42 8.70 7.99
CA GLY A 70 10.69 8.34 7.38
C GLY A 70 11.42 7.18 8.08
N ILE A 71 12.74 7.28 8.21
CA ILE A 71 13.58 6.23 8.81
C ILE A 71 13.40 6.16 10.32
N VAL A 72 13.47 7.30 11.00
CA VAL A 72 13.22 7.44 12.44
C VAL A 72 11.77 7.84 12.62
N ARG A 73 11.03 7.11 13.43
CA ARG A 73 9.57 7.29 13.59
C ARG A 73 9.21 7.50 15.05
N HIS A 74 8.29 8.41 15.29
CA HIS A 74 7.73 8.67 16.60
C HIS A 74 6.20 8.64 16.56
N HIS A 75 5.56 8.27 17.67
CA HIS A 75 4.10 8.13 17.77
C HIS A 75 3.34 9.38 17.28
N ASP A 76 3.69 10.54 17.81
CA ASP A 76 2.95 11.77 17.57
C ASP A 76 3.10 12.25 16.11
N GLU A 77 4.29 12.08 15.54
CA GLU A 77 4.56 12.38 14.12
C GLU A 77 3.72 11.51 13.19
N MET A 78 3.59 10.22 13.50
CA MET A 78 2.74 9.32 12.71
C MET A 78 1.25 9.62 12.85
N ILE A 79 0.79 10.10 14.00
CA ILE A 79 -0.59 10.60 14.17
C ILE A 79 -0.80 11.86 13.33
N GLU A 80 0.15 12.79 13.34
CA GLU A 80 0.11 13.98 12.49
C GLU A 80 0.06 13.60 11.00
N ALA A 81 0.88 12.63 10.58
CA ALA A 81 0.86 12.12 9.22
C ALA A 81 -0.50 11.53 8.81
N LEU A 82 -1.17 10.78 9.68
CA LEU A 82 -2.52 10.27 9.39
C LEU A 82 -3.53 11.40 9.16
N ASN A 83 -3.48 12.45 9.98
CA ASN A 83 -4.31 13.64 9.79
C ASN A 83 -3.98 14.36 8.47
N GLY A 84 -2.70 14.45 8.14
CA GLY A 84 -2.22 15.02 6.87
C GLY A 84 -2.70 14.23 5.66
N ILE A 85 -2.67 12.89 5.73
CA ILE A 85 -3.18 12.00 4.66
C ILE A 85 -4.67 12.26 4.42
N ASP A 86 -5.48 12.42 5.48
CA ASP A 86 -6.91 12.71 5.34
C ASP A 86 -7.14 14.08 4.70
N MET A 87 -6.36 15.10 5.05
CA MET A 87 -6.41 16.41 4.41
C MET A 87 -6.04 16.32 2.91
N LEU A 88 -4.96 15.60 2.59
CA LEU A 88 -4.54 15.40 1.19
C LEU A 88 -5.57 14.60 0.39
N ARG A 89 -6.25 13.64 1.01
CA ARG A 89 -7.34 12.88 0.39
C ARG A 89 -8.52 13.79 0.02
N ASN A 90 -8.89 14.72 0.89
CA ASN A 90 -9.92 15.71 0.61
C ASN A 90 -9.51 16.68 -0.52
N ARG A 91 -8.24 17.05 -0.59
CA ARG A 91 -7.67 17.87 -1.66
C ARG A 91 -7.66 17.11 -2.99
N SER A 92 -7.26 15.82 -2.98
CA SER A 92 -7.23 14.98 -4.18
C SER A 92 -8.59 14.82 -4.87
N ALA A 93 -9.68 14.91 -4.11
CA ALA A 93 -11.04 14.94 -4.68
C ALA A 93 -11.32 16.15 -5.56
N ARG A 94 -10.51 17.21 -5.49
CA ARG A 94 -10.65 18.47 -6.25
C ARG A 94 -9.57 18.66 -7.31
N VAL A 95 -8.83 17.61 -7.63
CA VAL A 95 -7.78 17.70 -8.65
C VAL A 95 -8.37 18.01 -10.01
N PHE A 96 -7.72 18.93 -10.72
CA PHE A 96 -8.00 19.31 -12.10
C PHE A 96 -6.78 19.00 -12.96
N VAL A 97 -7.03 18.50 -14.17
CA VAL A 97 -5.98 18.20 -15.15
C VAL A 97 -6.31 18.95 -16.46
N PRO A 98 -5.46 19.89 -16.88
CA PRO A 98 -5.65 20.59 -18.15
C PRO A 98 -5.26 19.70 -19.34
N GLY A 99 -5.76 20.06 -20.53
CA GLY A 99 -5.42 19.39 -21.78
C GLY A 99 -6.36 18.24 -22.12
N ASN A 100 -5.88 17.33 -22.96
CA ASN A 100 -6.61 16.13 -23.40
C ASN A 100 -6.07 14.87 -22.72
N ILE A 101 -6.69 13.74 -23.03
CA ILE A 101 -6.34 12.43 -22.46
C ILE A 101 -5.00 11.90 -23.00
N ASP A 102 -4.70 12.20 -24.26
CA ASP A 102 -3.57 11.61 -24.95
C ASP A 102 -2.23 12.14 -24.39
N PHE A 103 -1.36 11.20 -23.97
CA PHE A 103 -0.03 11.50 -23.43
C PHE A 103 -0.01 12.53 -22.27
N ASN A 104 -1.01 12.48 -21.40
CA ASN A 104 -1.15 13.41 -20.29
C ASN A 104 -0.61 12.82 -18.95
N PRO A 105 0.64 13.11 -18.57
CA PRO A 105 1.22 12.59 -17.32
C PRO A 105 0.53 13.15 -16.07
N GLY A 106 -0.06 14.34 -16.14
CA GLY A 106 -0.85 14.91 -15.05
C GLY A 106 -2.09 14.07 -14.73
N TRP A 107 -2.70 13.48 -15.76
CA TRP A 107 -3.83 12.57 -15.58
C TRP A 107 -3.39 11.28 -14.87
N HIS A 108 -2.27 10.68 -15.29
CA HIS A 108 -1.71 9.51 -14.62
C HIS A 108 -1.41 9.81 -13.14
N THR A 109 -0.79 10.94 -12.85
CA THR A 109 -0.54 11.37 -11.47
C THR A 109 -1.84 11.53 -10.69
N ALA A 110 -2.89 12.12 -11.29
CA ALA A 110 -4.19 12.28 -10.65
C ALA A 110 -4.84 10.92 -10.30
N LEU A 111 -4.71 9.91 -11.18
CA LEU A 111 -5.19 8.56 -10.93
C LEU A 111 -4.39 7.86 -9.81
N ASP A 112 -3.07 8.06 -9.79
CA ASP A 112 -2.18 7.44 -8.81
C ASP A 112 -2.33 8.02 -7.40
N LEU A 113 -2.80 9.28 -7.25
CA LEU A 113 -2.96 9.91 -5.94
C LEU A 113 -3.79 9.06 -4.97
N HIS A 114 -4.86 8.43 -5.44
CA HIS A 114 -5.68 7.57 -4.59
C HIS A 114 -4.89 6.36 -4.06
N ASN A 115 -4.08 5.75 -4.91
CA ASN A 115 -3.24 4.61 -4.55
C ASN A 115 -2.12 5.04 -3.62
N LEU A 116 -1.45 6.16 -3.91
CA LEU A 116 -0.39 6.72 -3.08
C LEU A 116 -0.89 7.03 -1.65
N LEU A 117 -2.03 7.69 -1.51
CA LEU A 117 -2.65 8.00 -0.22
C LEU A 117 -3.07 6.73 0.53
N THR A 118 -3.56 5.72 -0.18
CA THR A 118 -3.92 4.43 0.41
C THR A 118 -2.70 3.69 0.94
N VAL A 119 -1.61 3.65 0.18
CA VAL A 119 -0.35 3.02 0.60
C VAL A 119 0.30 3.79 1.75
N ALA A 120 0.31 5.12 1.69
CA ALA A 120 0.83 5.97 2.77
C ALA A 120 0.09 5.73 4.09
N GLU A 121 -1.24 5.67 4.06
CA GLU A 121 -2.06 5.34 5.23
C GLU A 121 -1.73 3.94 5.76
N ALA A 122 -1.62 2.94 4.87
CA ALA A 122 -1.31 1.57 5.25
C ALA A 122 0.05 1.46 5.96
N ILE A 123 1.07 2.11 5.41
CA ILE A 123 2.43 2.16 6.00
C ILE A 123 2.38 2.82 7.38
N THR A 124 1.75 3.98 7.48
CA THR A 124 1.70 4.77 8.71
C THR A 124 0.96 4.01 9.82
N ARG A 125 -0.21 3.44 9.51
CA ARG A 125 -0.99 2.65 10.49
C ARG A 125 -0.25 1.41 10.95
N ALA A 126 0.39 0.67 10.04
CA ALA A 126 1.16 -0.52 10.40
C ALA A 126 2.38 -0.17 11.26
N ALA A 127 3.08 0.93 10.93
CA ALA A 127 4.22 1.42 11.69
C ALA A 127 3.81 1.91 13.10
N LEU A 128 2.68 2.60 13.19
CA LEU A 128 2.12 3.09 14.46
C LEU A 128 1.74 1.95 15.41
N GLU A 129 1.12 0.89 14.87
CA GLU A 129 0.71 -0.28 15.65
C GLU A 129 1.89 -1.12 16.15
N ARG A 130 3.02 -1.14 15.41
CA ARG A 130 4.22 -1.87 15.80
C ARG A 130 5.07 -1.05 16.78
N LYS A 131 4.92 -1.35 18.05
CA LYS A 131 5.62 -0.65 19.17
C LYS A 131 6.95 -1.33 19.48
N GLU A 132 7.79 -1.46 18.49
CA GLU A 132 9.16 -1.99 18.58
C GLU A 132 10.02 -1.49 17.42
N SER A 133 11.34 -1.65 17.53
CA SER A 133 12.28 -1.46 16.43
C SER A 133 12.76 -2.82 15.91
N ARG A 134 12.51 -3.13 14.61
CA ARG A 134 12.85 -4.42 13.99
C ARG A 134 13.04 -4.27 12.47
N GLY A 135 14.15 -4.81 11.95
CA GLY A 135 14.48 -4.70 10.52
C GLY A 135 14.62 -3.24 10.09
N GLY A 136 13.89 -2.84 9.06
CA GLY A 136 13.85 -1.44 8.59
C GLY A 136 12.93 -0.53 9.41
N GLN A 137 12.21 -1.05 10.40
CA GLN A 137 11.37 -0.28 11.29
C GLN A 137 12.19 0.22 12.49
N TYR A 138 12.40 1.53 12.60
CA TYR A 138 12.97 2.15 13.80
C TYR A 138 11.96 3.10 14.43
N ARG A 139 11.69 2.88 15.71
CA ARG A 139 10.83 3.68 16.58
C ARG A 139 11.65 4.31 17.67
N ASP A 140 11.80 5.62 17.68
CA ASP A 140 12.56 6.33 18.71
C ASP A 140 11.92 6.19 20.10
N ASP A 141 10.59 6.12 20.13
CA ASP A 141 9.79 5.88 21.33
C ASP A 141 9.75 4.40 21.78
N PHE A 142 10.17 3.45 20.92
CA PHE A 142 10.30 2.02 21.20
C PHE A 142 11.56 1.44 20.54
N PRO A 143 12.78 1.80 21.01
CA PRO A 143 14.03 1.46 20.31
C PRO A 143 14.44 0.00 20.39
N ALA A 144 13.88 -0.77 21.32
CA ALA A 144 14.20 -2.19 21.50
C ALA A 144 13.29 -3.09 20.67
N LYS A 145 13.77 -4.32 20.37
CA LYS A 145 12.94 -5.41 19.85
C LYS A 145 12.06 -5.95 20.97
N ASP A 146 10.81 -6.24 20.65
CA ASP A 146 9.89 -6.96 21.54
C ASP A 146 9.63 -8.37 20.98
N PRO A 147 9.97 -9.45 21.74
CA PRO A 147 9.75 -10.84 21.30
C PRO A 147 8.28 -11.16 20.96
N GLU A 148 7.32 -10.48 21.59
CA GLU A 148 5.90 -10.71 21.31
C GLU A 148 5.55 -10.30 19.88
N TYR A 149 6.13 -9.22 19.35
CA TYR A 149 5.90 -8.81 17.96
C TYR A 149 6.55 -9.73 16.92
N ALA A 150 7.42 -10.65 17.33
CA ALA A 150 7.97 -11.68 16.44
C ALA A 150 6.98 -12.82 16.16
N LYS A 151 5.89 -12.93 16.93
CA LYS A 151 4.94 -14.05 16.85
C LYS A 151 3.82 -13.84 15.83
N PHE A 152 3.67 -12.64 15.27
CA PHE A 152 2.57 -12.31 14.35
C PHE A 152 2.98 -11.29 13.29
N ASN A 153 2.23 -11.31 12.20
CA ASN A 153 2.24 -10.27 11.19
C ASN A 153 1.04 -9.34 11.35
N PHE A 154 1.20 -8.07 10.93
CA PHE A 154 0.08 -7.18 10.74
C PHE A 154 -0.51 -7.37 9.35
N THR A 155 -1.82 -7.54 9.28
CA THR A 155 -2.57 -7.59 8.03
C THR A 155 -3.56 -6.43 8.02
N LEU A 156 -3.55 -5.65 6.95
CA LEU A 156 -4.53 -4.58 6.73
C LEU A 156 -5.67 -5.10 5.89
N ILE A 157 -6.89 -4.78 6.30
CA ILE A 157 -8.12 -5.23 5.66
C ILE A 157 -8.98 -4.01 5.39
N LYS A 158 -9.53 -3.91 4.18
CA LYS A 158 -10.57 -2.93 3.87
C LYS A 158 -11.89 -3.37 4.50
N THR A 159 -12.51 -2.48 5.27
CA THR A 159 -13.82 -2.70 5.89
C THR A 159 -14.96 -2.35 4.93
N ALA A 160 -16.19 -2.69 5.29
CA ALA A 160 -17.36 -2.43 4.45
C ALA A 160 -17.61 -0.91 4.20
N ASP A 161 -17.22 -0.06 5.15
CA ASP A 161 -17.29 1.40 5.04
C ASP A 161 -16.09 2.02 4.30
N GLY A 162 -15.15 1.18 3.84
CA GLY A 162 -13.97 1.61 3.11
C GLY A 162 -12.76 1.98 3.96
N SER A 163 -12.88 1.96 5.30
CA SER A 163 -11.76 2.24 6.21
C SER A 163 -10.76 1.08 6.27
N MET A 164 -9.58 1.33 6.85
CA MET A 164 -8.58 0.29 7.10
C MET A 164 -8.68 -0.26 8.52
N LYS A 165 -8.67 -1.59 8.63
CA LYS A 165 -8.56 -2.30 9.89
C LYS A 165 -7.28 -3.11 9.93
N ILE A 166 -6.53 -3.02 11.05
CA ILE A 166 -5.37 -3.85 11.30
C ILE A 166 -5.78 -5.09 12.09
N LYS A 167 -5.23 -6.24 11.69
CA LYS A 167 -5.33 -7.51 12.43
C LYS A 167 -3.94 -8.05 12.69
N ARG A 168 -3.75 -8.67 13.86
CA ARG A 168 -2.59 -9.49 14.17
C ARG A 168 -2.89 -10.91 13.70
N VAL A 169 -2.04 -11.42 12.82
CA VAL A 169 -2.15 -12.78 12.28
C VAL A 169 -0.95 -13.57 12.76
N PRO A 170 -1.13 -14.64 13.53
CA PRO A 170 -0.02 -15.45 14.01
C PRO A 170 0.85 -15.96 12.85
N ILE A 171 2.16 -15.96 13.04
CA ILE A 171 3.09 -16.59 12.11
C ILE A 171 2.94 -18.10 12.28
N PRO A 172 2.73 -18.88 11.21
CA PRO A 172 2.68 -20.33 11.29
C PRO A 172 3.96 -20.90 11.92
N GLU A 173 3.83 -21.98 12.65
CA GLU A 173 5.01 -22.69 13.14
C GLU A 173 5.87 -23.16 11.96
N MET A 174 7.18 -23.06 12.15
CA MET A 174 8.12 -23.54 11.15
C MET A 174 7.98 -25.07 11.02
N PRO A 175 7.87 -25.61 9.79
CA PRO A 175 7.89 -27.04 9.57
C PRO A 175 9.14 -27.70 10.17
N ASP A 176 8.98 -28.90 10.71
CA ASP A 176 10.07 -29.59 11.40
C ASP A 176 11.29 -29.89 10.51
N GLU A 177 11.06 -30.11 9.20
CA GLU A 177 12.10 -30.22 8.18
C GLU A 177 13.02 -28.98 8.15
N LEU A 178 12.44 -27.78 8.27
CA LEU A 178 13.22 -26.54 8.27
C LEU A 178 13.89 -26.28 9.61
N LYS A 179 13.30 -26.71 10.72
CA LYS A 179 13.96 -26.66 12.04
C LYS A 179 15.22 -27.52 12.07
N GLN A 180 15.15 -28.75 11.50
CA GLN A 180 16.30 -29.61 11.38
C GLN A 180 17.44 -29.00 10.57
N VAL A 181 17.13 -28.39 9.43
CA VAL A 181 18.13 -27.68 8.61
C VAL A 181 18.84 -26.58 9.40
N ILE A 182 18.12 -25.81 10.22
CA ILE A 182 18.70 -24.75 11.05
C ILE A 182 19.61 -25.37 12.14
N GLU A 183 19.19 -26.47 12.77
CA GLU A 183 19.98 -27.17 13.78
C GLU A 183 21.27 -27.79 13.21
N GLU A 184 21.22 -28.31 11.97
CA GLU A 184 22.39 -28.87 11.27
C GLU A 184 23.37 -27.78 10.78
N MET A 185 22.91 -26.58 10.53
CA MET A 185 23.72 -25.45 10.04
C MET A 185 24.28 -24.55 11.15
N GLY A 186 23.80 -24.67 12.39
CA GLY A 186 24.16 -23.85 13.55
C GLY A 186 25.42 -24.33 14.17
#